data_54561e857f4e6d5a17ce76efe6cddee9
#
_entry.id   54561e857f4e6d5a17ce76efe6cddee9
#
_cell.length_a   1.000
_cell.length_b   1.000
_cell.length_c   1.000
_cell.angle_alpha   90.00
_cell.angle_beta   90.00
_cell.angle_gamma   90.00
#
_symmetry.space_group_name_H-M   'P 1'
#
loop_
_entity.id
_entity.type
_entity.pdbx_description
1 polymer ?
#
loop_
_entity_poly.entity_id
_entity_poly.type
_entity_poly.pdbx_seq_one_letter_code
_entity_poly.pdbx_strand_id
1 'polypeptide(L)'
;MLTWVRNSTIYRLERRMMTERQLFDAITRKAKQKFEDISPEQIEALGHVAVKFAYDIKALDDVAYAEIATRSAIRGGKSRRAIAQKLKMKGVAPDITEQALVDTDDLYSALIMARKRRFGPFRSEEADQKRMNKEISAFARNGYSFEIASRVYRMSADEAEAILDGQQAL
;
A
#
# COMPACT_ATOMS: atom_id res chain seq x y z
N MET A 1 4.92 -29.81 16.02
CA MET A 1 5.23 -28.52 15.38
C MET A 1 4.54 -28.34 14.01
N LEU A 2 4.67 -29.27 13.06
CA LEU A 2 4.14 -29.13 11.69
C LEU A 2 2.61 -28.92 11.63
N THR A 3 1.83 -29.69 12.40
CA THR A 3 0.37 -29.51 12.47
C THR A 3 0.00 -28.12 12.98
N TRP A 4 0.73 -27.62 13.99
CA TRP A 4 0.52 -26.28 14.49
C TRP A 4 0.83 -25.22 13.44
N VAL A 5 1.91 -25.36 12.66
CA VAL A 5 2.26 -24.41 11.58
C VAL A 5 1.11 -24.34 10.56
N ARG A 6 0.62 -25.47 10.08
CA ARG A 6 -0.49 -25.54 9.12
C ARG A 6 -1.76 -24.83 9.65
N ASN A 7 -2.19 -25.19 10.86
CA ASN A 7 -3.36 -24.59 11.48
C ASN A 7 -3.17 -23.09 11.72
N SER A 8 -1.97 -22.68 12.17
CA SER A 8 -1.63 -21.27 12.41
C SER A 8 -1.59 -20.46 11.11
N THR A 9 -1.16 -21.06 10.01
CA THR A 9 -1.14 -20.45 8.66
C THR A 9 -2.56 -20.23 8.16
N ILE A 10 -3.40 -21.28 8.16
CA ILE A 10 -4.81 -21.20 7.73
C ILE A 10 -5.53 -20.13 8.52
N TYR A 11 -5.48 -20.17 9.85
CA TYR A 11 -6.12 -19.21 10.74
C TYR A 11 -5.78 -17.75 10.42
N ARG A 12 -4.53 -17.47 10.00
CA ARG A 12 -4.12 -16.10 9.66
C ARG A 12 -4.62 -15.66 8.29
N LEU A 13 -4.50 -16.54 7.30
CA LEU A 13 -4.85 -16.21 5.92
C LEU A 13 -6.36 -16.12 5.71
N GLU A 14 -7.16 -16.87 6.48
CA GLU A 14 -8.63 -16.71 6.50
C GLU A 14 -9.09 -15.34 7.02
N ARG A 15 -8.30 -14.71 7.89
CA ARG A 15 -8.67 -13.42 8.50
C ARG A 15 -8.28 -12.22 7.66
N ARG A 16 -7.19 -12.30 6.91
CA ARG A 16 -6.70 -11.21 6.07
C ARG A 16 -5.68 -11.70 5.05
N MET A 17 -5.60 -11.01 3.93
CA MET A 17 -4.48 -11.18 3.02
C MET A 17 -3.17 -10.77 3.69
N MET A 18 -2.14 -11.55 3.44
CA MET A 18 -0.78 -11.31 3.94
C MET A 18 0.20 -11.50 2.78
N THR A 19 1.35 -10.79 2.87
CA THR A 19 2.49 -11.11 2.02
C THR A 19 3.25 -12.32 2.56
N GLU A 20 4.07 -12.92 1.71
CA GLU A 20 5.00 -13.98 2.09
C GLU A 20 5.79 -13.60 3.36
N ARG A 21 6.41 -12.41 3.35
CA ARG A 21 7.17 -11.91 4.48
C ARG A 21 6.33 -11.73 5.74
N GLN A 22 5.14 -11.19 5.60
CA GLN A 22 4.25 -11.01 6.76
C GLN A 22 3.85 -12.35 7.39
N LEU A 23 3.60 -13.37 6.57
CA LEU A 23 3.29 -14.71 7.05
C LEU A 23 4.50 -15.32 7.75
N PHE A 24 5.67 -15.28 7.11
CA PHE A 24 6.93 -15.76 7.68
C PHE A 24 7.20 -15.13 9.04
N ASP A 25 7.20 -13.81 9.13
CA ASP A 25 7.46 -13.06 10.36
C ASP A 25 6.42 -13.36 11.46
N ALA A 26 5.16 -13.57 11.08
CA ALA A 26 4.11 -13.89 12.04
C ALA A 26 4.24 -15.30 12.62
N ILE A 27 4.62 -16.28 11.80
CA ILE A 27 4.83 -17.67 12.23
C ILE A 27 6.09 -17.78 13.09
N THR A 28 7.22 -17.23 12.64
CA THR A 28 8.49 -17.29 13.37
C THR A 28 8.40 -16.62 14.73
N ARG A 29 7.80 -15.42 14.80
CA ARG A 29 7.55 -14.73 16.05
C ARG A 29 6.66 -15.55 16.99
N LYS A 30 5.61 -16.21 16.48
CA LYS A 30 4.70 -17.00 17.30
C LYS A 30 5.30 -18.35 17.72
N ALA A 31 6.12 -18.96 16.87
CA ALA A 31 6.87 -20.18 17.21
C ALA A 31 7.80 -19.95 18.40
N LYS A 32 8.56 -18.84 18.37
CA LYS A 32 9.45 -18.44 19.47
C LYS A 32 8.70 -18.26 20.82
N GLN A 33 7.44 -17.84 20.77
CA GLN A 33 6.63 -17.66 21.98
C GLN A 33 5.99 -18.96 22.49
N LYS A 34 5.75 -19.91 21.57
CA LYS A 34 4.95 -21.10 21.86
C LYS A 34 5.79 -22.29 22.29
N PHE A 35 6.98 -22.42 21.75
CA PHE A 35 7.84 -23.59 21.98
C PHE A 35 9.04 -23.17 22.84
N GLU A 36 9.15 -23.78 24.01
CA GLU A 36 10.35 -23.67 24.84
C GLU A 36 11.50 -24.42 24.13
N ASP A 37 12.70 -23.96 24.30
CA ASP A 37 13.95 -24.58 23.77
C ASP A 37 14.00 -24.76 22.23
N ILE A 38 13.18 -24.01 21.46
CA ILE A 38 13.24 -24.03 20.00
C ILE A 38 14.47 -23.26 19.50
N SER A 39 15.29 -23.90 18.64
CA SER A 39 16.46 -23.24 18.09
C SER A 39 16.09 -22.18 17.02
N PRO A 40 16.98 -21.20 16.77
CA PRO A 40 16.76 -20.22 15.68
C PRO A 40 16.53 -20.88 14.32
N GLU A 41 17.27 -21.94 13.99
CA GLU A 41 17.16 -22.69 12.75
C GLU A 41 15.79 -23.38 12.63
N GLN A 42 15.29 -23.93 13.74
CA GLN A 42 13.95 -24.53 13.77
C GLN A 42 12.86 -23.49 13.59
N ILE A 43 13.02 -22.30 14.19
CA ILE A 43 12.07 -21.18 14.01
C ILE A 43 12.00 -20.77 12.54
N GLU A 44 13.16 -20.60 11.90
CA GLU A 44 13.26 -20.24 10.48
C GLU A 44 12.64 -21.32 9.58
N ALA A 45 12.96 -22.59 9.84
CA ALA A 45 12.38 -23.73 9.13
C ALA A 45 10.84 -23.75 9.23
N LEU A 46 10.26 -23.45 10.39
CA LEU A 46 8.80 -23.36 10.56
C LEU A 46 8.21 -22.20 9.73
N GLY A 47 8.91 -21.08 9.62
CA GLY A 47 8.54 -19.96 8.74
C GLY A 47 8.48 -20.39 7.28
N HIS A 48 9.52 -21.05 6.76
CA HIS A 48 9.56 -21.56 5.39
C HIS A 48 8.51 -22.64 5.12
N VAL A 49 8.27 -23.54 6.07
CA VAL A 49 7.18 -24.54 5.97
C VAL A 49 5.82 -23.85 5.84
N ALA A 50 5.57 -22.79 6.60
CA ALA A 50 4.32 -22.03 6.52
C ALA A 50 4.12 -21.38 5.15
N VAL A 51 5.17 -20.72 4.65
CA VAL A 51 5.14 -20.07 3.33
C VAL A 51 4.91 -21.09 2.22
N LYS A 52 5.69 -22.18 2.21
CA LYS A 52 5.51 -23.24 1.22
C LYS A 52 4.10 -23.82 1.26
N PHE A 53 3.60 -24.15 2.44
CA PHE A 53 2.25 -24.68 2.61
C PHE A 53 1.19 -23.70 2.11
N ALA A 54 1.34 -22.41 2.38
CA ALA A 54 0.41 -21.37 1.92
C ALA A 54 0.36 -21.24 0.38
N TYR A 55 1.51 -21.38 -0.29
CA TYR A 55 1.56 -21.46 -1.75
C TYR A 55 0.93 -22.75 -2.29
N ASP A 56 1.22 -23.90 -1.68
CA ASP A 56 0.69 -25.20 -2.08
C ASP A 56 -0.86 -25.21 -2.07
N ILE A 57 -1.48 -24.54 -1.08
CA ILE A 57 -2.94 -24.39 -0.99
C ILE A 57 -3.49 -23.15 -1.72
N LYS A 58 -2.65 -22.42 -2.46
CA LYS A 58 -2.99 -21.19 -3.21
C LYS A 58 -3.62 -20.08 -2.34
N ALA A 59 -3.26 -20.00 -1.07
CA ALA A 59 -3.75 -19.01 -0.13
C ALA A 59 -2.80 -17.80 0.04
N LEU A 60 -1.65 -17.80 -0.65
CA LEU A 60 -0.65 -16.73 -0.66
C LEU A 60 -0.39 -16.30 -2.09
N ASP A 61 -0.50 -15.00 -2.35
CA ASP A 61 -0.28 -14.38 -3.65
C ASP A 61 0.16 -12.92 -3.46
N ASP A 62 1.47 -12.67 -3.54
CA ASP A 62 2.04 -11.34 -3.35
C ASP A 62 1.72 -10.40 -4.53
N VAL A 63 1.48 -10.93 -5.74
CA VAL A 63 1.05 -10.13 -6.89
C VAL A 63 -0.35 -9.60 -6.66
N ALA A 64 -1.30 -10.47 -6.34
CA ALA A 64 -2.67 -10.07 -6.02
C ALA A 64 -2.72 -9.12 -4.81
N TYR A 65 -1.89 -9.37 -3.77
CA TYR A 65 -1.75 -8.46 -2.64
C TYR A 65 -1.32 -7.06 -3.08
N ALA A 66 -0.26 -6.96 -3.89
CA ALA A 66 0.28 -5.69 -4.36
C ALA A 66 -0.73 -4.91 -5.20
N GLU A 67 -1.45 -5.58 -6.11
CA GLU A 67 -2.49 -4.96 -6.94
C GLU A 67 -3.65 -4.41 -6.10
N ILE A 68 -4.18 -5.20 -5.17
CA ILE A 68 -5.30 -4.79 -4.29
C ILE A 68 -4.86 -3.63 -3.39
N ALA A 69 -3.67 -3.72 -2.80
CA ALA A 69 -3.12 -2.67 -1.95
C ALA A 69 -2.89 -1.37 -2.71
N THR A 70 -2.40 -1.44 -3.97
CA THR A 70 -2.20 -0.30 -4.85
C THR A 70 -3.52 0.36 -5.19
N ARG A 71 -4.52 -0.37 -5.70
CA ARG A 71 -5.85 0.17 -5.99
C ARG A 71 -6.50 0.85 -4.77
N SER A 72 -6.40 0.23 -3.61
CA SER A 72 -6.91 0.80 -2.35
C SER A 72 -6.18 2.08 -1.97
N ALA A 73 -4.86 2.13 -2.14
CA ALA A 73 -4.05 3.28 -1.82
C ALA A 73 -4.30 4.47 -2.76
N ILE A 74 -4.48 4.22 -4.08
CA ILE A 74 -4.88 5.23 -5.07
C ILE A 74 -6.22 5.85 -4.67
N ARG A 75 -7.24 5.05 -4.37
CA ARG A 75 -8.52 5.55 -3.85
C ARG A 75 -8.38 6.31 -2.53
N GLY A 76 -7.33 6.06 -1.79
CA GLY A 76 -6.93 6.80 -0.60
C GLY A 76 -6.21 8.13 -0.87
N GLY A 77 -5.88 8.43 -2.13
CA GLY A 77 -5.09 9.61 -2.50
C GLY A 77 -3.63 9.49 -2.08
N LYS A 78 -2.99 8.33 -2.33
CA LYS A 78 -1.58 8.08 -2.07
C LYS A 78 -0.77 8.15 -3.35
N SER A 79 0.40 8.79 -3.30
CA SER A 79 1.32 8.85 -4.43
C SER A 79 1.94 7.48 -4.74
N ARG A 80 2.40 7.29 -5.99
CA ARG A 80 3.18 6.13 -6.43
C ARG A 80 4.34 5.85 -5.48
N ARG A 81 5.08 6.89 -5.09
CA ARG A 81 6.21 6.77 -4.14
C ARG A 81 5.78 6.24 -2.77
N ALA A 82 4.69 6.77 -2.23
CA ALA A 82 4.17 6.32 -0.93
C ALA A 82 3.65 4.87 -0.99
N ILE A 83 3.04 4.47 -2.11
CA ILE A 83 2.59 3.10 -2.33
C ILE A 83 3.78 2.15 -2.42
N ALA A 84 4.80 2.49 -3.24
CA ALA A 84 6.03 1.69 -3.36
C ALA A 84 6.70 1.47 -2.01
N GLN A 85 6.85 2.52 -1.21
CA GLN A 85 7.42 2.43 0.13
C GLN A 85 6.60 1.52 1.05
N LYS A 86 5.28 1.62 0.99
CA LYS A 86 4.39 0.76 1.78
C LYS A 86 4.51 -0.72 1.39
N LEU A 87 4.54 -1.03 0.09
CA LEU A 87 4.72 -2.40 -0.41
C LEU A 87 6.08 -2.97 -0.01
N LYS A 88 7.15 -2.17 -0.14
CA LYS A 88 8.49 -2.54 0.35
C LYS A 88 8.50 -2.85 1.84
N MET A 89 7.86 -2.03 2.67
CA MET A 89 7.75 -2.28 4.12
C MET A 89 6.95 -3.54 4.45
N LYS A 90 6.04 -3.97 3.56
CA LYS A 90 5.29 -5.22 3.67
C LYS A 90 6.05 -6.42 3.12
N GLY A 91 7.24 -6.20 2.58
CA GLY A 91 8.13 -7.24 2.07
C GLY A 91 7.77 -7.75 0.68
N VAL A 92 6.94 -7.00 -0.08
CA VAL A 92 6.68 -7.29 -1.49
C VAL A 92 7.97 -7.09 -2.29
N ALA A 93 8.27 -8.02 -3.20
CA ALA A 93 9.45 -7.97 -4.05
C ALA A 93 9.45 -6.73 -4.96
N PRO A 94 10.65 -6.18 -5.31
CA PRO A 94 10.75 -4.96 -6.12
C PRO A 94 10.08 -5.07 -7.50
N ASP A 95 10.23 -6.18 -8.19
CA ASP A 95 9.64 -6.47 -9.50
C ASP A 95 8.11 -6.51 -9.44
N ILE A 96 7.53 -7.17 -8.43
CA ILE A 96 6.08 -7.18 -8.17
C ILE A 96 5.59 -5.78 -7.86
N THR A 97 6.35 -5.02 -7.05
CA THR A 97 6.01 -3.63 -6.72
C THR A 97 6.00 -2.75 -7.96
N GLU A 98 7.01 -2.86 -8.82
CA GLU A 98 7.12 -2.09 -10.06
C GLU A 98 5.96 -2.40 -11.01
N GLN A 99 5.64 -3.68 -11.20
CA GLN A 99 4.51 -4.12 -12.01
C GLN A 99 3.17 -3.58 -11.49
N ALA A 100 2.93 -3.66 -10.18
CA ALA A 100 1.70 -3.16 -9.57
C ALA A 100 1.51 -1.65 -9.70
N LEU A 101 2.60 -0.91 -9.95
CA LEU A 101 2.60 0.55 -10.06
C LEU A 101 2.65 1.09 -11.50
N VAL A 102 2.71 0.20 -12.50
CA VAL A 102 2.90 0.59 -13.92
C VAL A 102 1.87 1.62 -14.37
N ASP A 103 0.59 1.40 -14.06
CA ASP A 103 -0.53 2.24 -14.48
C ASP A 103 -0.91 3.32 -13.44
N THR A 104 -0.03 3.61 -12.48
CA THR A 104 -0.33 4.57 -11.42
C THR A 104 -0.19 6.00 -11.91
N ASP A 105 -1.26 6.78 -11.85
CA ASP A 105 -1.28 8.21 -12.16
C ASP A 105 -1.25 9.05 -10.87
N ASP A 106 -0.12 9.74 -10.67
CA ASP A 106 0.06 10.61 -9.50
C ASP A 106 -0.83 11.87 -9.54
N LEU A 107 -1.18 12.37 -10.73
CA LEU A 107 -2.09 13.50 -10.83
C LEU A 107 -3.50 13.11 -10.36
N TYR A 108 -4.00 11.98 -10.82
CA TYR A 108 -5.30 11.45 -10.39
C TYR A 108 -5.34 11.22 -8.86
N SER A 109 -4.34 10.56 -8.33
CA SER A 109 -4.23 10.30 -6.88
C SER A 109 -4.12 11.60 -6.06
N ALA A 110 -3.40 12.60 -6.57
CA ALA A 110 -3.26 13.92 -5.95
C ALA A 110 -4.59 14.68 -5.93
N LEU A 111 -5.38 14.59 -7.00
CA LEU A 111 -6.72 15.17 -7.06
C LEU A 111 -7.69 14.53 -6.06
N ILE A 112 -7.62 13.19 -5.89
CA ILE A 112 -8.38 12.51 -4.83
C ILE A 112 -7.99 13.04 -3.45
N MET A 113 -6.69 13.20 -3.18
CA MET A 113 -6.21 13.79 -1.92
C MET A 113 -6.68 15.23 -1.76
N ALA A 114 -6.57 16.05 -2.82
CA ALA A 114 -7.01 17.45 -2.83
C ALA A 114 -8.50 17.58 -2.50
N ARG A 115 -9.35 16.76 -3.15
CA ARG A 115 -10.79 16.75 -2.90
C ARG A 115 -11.11 16.39 -1.45
N LYS A 116 -10.50 15.34 -0.92
CA LYS A 116 -10.69 14.92 0.49
C LYS A 116 -10.28 15.98 1.51
N ARG A 117 -9.26 16.76 1.20
CA ARG A 117 -8.70 17.78 2.10
C ARG A 117 -9.16 19.20 1.79
N ARG A 118 -9.96 19.38 0.75
CA ARG A 118 -10.38 20.70 0.22
C ARG A 118 -9.18 21.59 -0.10
N PHE A 119 -8.23 21.04 -0.86
CA PHE A 119 -7.04 21.72 -1.36
C PHE A 119 -7.21 22.11 -2.82
N GLY A 120 -6.39 23.05 -3.28
CA GLY A 120 -6.34 23.43 -4.69
C GLY A 120 -7.72 23.78 -5.26
N PRO A 121 -8.15 23.11 -6.35
CA PRO A 121 -9.44 23.40 -7.02
C PRO A 121 -10.67 23.16 -6.14
N PHE A 122 -10.54 22.42 -5.06
CA PHE A 122 -11.66 22.06 -4.16
C PHE A 122 -11.76 22.94 -2.91
N ARG A 123 -11.05 24.07 -2.88
CA ARG A 123 -11.17 25.03 -1.80
C ARG A 123 -12.51 25.74 -1.81
N SER A 124 -13.01 26.06 -0.65
CA SER A 124 -14.19 26.93 -0.46
C SER A 124 -13.86 28.41 -0.38
N GLU A 125 -12.57 28.75 -0.14
CA GLU A 125 -12.09 30.11 0.07
C GLU A 125 -10.78 30.34 -0.66
N GLU A 126 -10.48 31.59 -1.02
CA GLU A 126 -9.19 31.95 -1.60
C GLU A 126 -8.05 31.64 -0.62
N ALA A 127 -6.93 31.20 -1.17
CA ALA A 127 -5.75 30.87 -0.38
C ALA A 127 -4.73 32.03 -0.40
N ASP A 128 -4.34 32.45 0.77
CA ASP A 128 -3.15 33.27 0.96
C ASP A 128 -1.87 32.45 0.76
N GLN A 129 -0.72 33.13 0.77
CA GLN A 129 0.59 32.50 0.59
C GLN A 129 0.88 31.44 1.67
N LYS A 130 0.43 31.65 2.89
CA LYS A 130 0.62 30.72 4.01
C LYS A 130 -0.15 29.42 3.79
N ARG A 131 -1.39 29.53 3.32
CA ARG A 131 -2.23 28.37 2.99
C ARG A 131 -1.68 27.61 1.79
N MET A 132 -1.21 28.31 0.74
CA MET A 132 -0.55 27.70 -0.39
C MET A 132 0.66 26.85 0.04
N ASN A 133 1.55 27.42 0.83
CA ASN A 133 2.74 26.72 1.33
C ASN A 133 2.36 25.48 2.16
N LYS A 134 1.29 25.57 2.96
CA LYS A 134 0.77 24.47 3.76
C LYS A 134 0.24 23.33 2.88
N GLU A 135 -0.51 23.65 1.83
CA GLU A 135 -1.06 22.67 0.89
C GLU A 135 0.05 21.96 0.11
N ILE A 136 0.99 22.72 -0.49
CA ILE A 136 2.13 22.14 -1.22
C ILE A 136 2.99 21.26 -0.31
N SER A 137 3.26 21.71 0.92
CA SER A 137 3.99 20.91 1.89
C SER A 137 3.25 19.61 2.26
N ALA A 138 1.91 19.63 2.28
CA ALA A 138 1.12 18.44 2.53
C ALA A 138 1.22 17.44 1.37
N PHE A 139 1.24 17.89 0.11
CA PHE A 139 1.51 17.03 -1.05
C PHE A 139 2.90 16.40 -0.97
N ALA A 140 3.93 17.20 -0.67
CA ALA A 140 5.31 16.70 -0.52
C ALA A 140 5.42 15.60 0.56
N ARG A 141 4.82 15.81 1.73
CA ARG A 141 4.78 14.80 2.81
C ARG A 141 4.05 13.51 2.42
N ASN A 142 3.14 13.57 1.44
CA ASN A 142 2.47 12.39 0.91
C ASN A 142 3.17 11.80 -0.32
N GLY A 143 4.38 12.27 -0.63
CA GLY A 143 5.26 11.70 -1.64
C GLY A 143 5.03 12.22 -3.07
N TYR A 144 4.21 13.25 -3.26
CA TYR A 144 4.01 13.90 -4.56
C TYR A 144 5.17 14.84 -4.90
N SER A 145 5.49 14.96 -6.19
CA SER A 145 6.45 15.94 -6.67
C SER A 145 5.92 17.37 -6.54
N PHE A 146 6.84 18.35 -6.51
CA PHE A 146 6.46 19.76 -6.53
C PHE A 146 5.67 20.13 -7.81
N GLU A 147 6.01 19.52 -8.93
CA GLU A 147 5.32 19.71 -10.21
C GLU A 147 3.84 19.31 -10.10
N ILE A 148 3.56 18.10 -9.60
CA ILE A 148 2.19 17.62 -9.39
C ILE A 148 1.45 18.52 -8.40
N ALA A 149 2.06 18.86 -7.27
CA ALA A 149 1.46 19.72 -6.26
C ALA A 149 1.10 21.10 -6.83
N SER A 150 2.01 21.72 -7.61
CA SER A 150 1.80 23.01 -8.24
C SER A 150 0.73 22.96 -9.33
N ARG A 151 0.69 21.88 -10.11
CA ARG A 151 -0.33 21.67 -11.13
C ARG A 151 -1.72 21.57 -10.49
N VAL A 152 -1.89 20.76 -9.48
CA VAL A 152 -3.17 20.62 -8.74
C VAL A 152 -3.55 21.94 -8.09
N TYR A 153 -2.59 22.68 -7.50
CA TYR A 153 -2.87 23.98 -6.88
C TYR A 153 -3.46 25.01 -7.84
N ARG A 154 -3.00 25.03 -9.10
CA ARG A 154 -3.39 26.01 -10.13
C ARG A 154 -4.59 25.57 -10.96
N MET A 155 -5.01 24.32 -10.85
CA MET A 155 -6.08 23.74 -11.66
C MET A 155 -7.43 24.35 -11.27
N SER A 156 -8.31 24.52 -12.25
CA SER A 156 -9.70 24.88 -12.01
C SER A 156 -10.51 23.69 -11.48
N ALA A 157 -11.66 23.95 -10.86
CA ALA A 157 -12.54 22.90 -10.37
C ALA A 157 -13.05 22.02 -11.51
N ASP A 158 -13.43 22.64 -12.66
CA ASP A 158 -13.96 21.93 -13.83
C ASP A 158 -12.92 20.99 -14.45
N GLU A 159 -11.66 21.44 -14.57
CA GLU A 159 -10.55 20.59 -15.04
C GLU A 159 -10.29 19.41 -14.10
N ALA A 160 -10.32 19.66 -12.80
CA ALA A 160 -10.09 18.63 -11.79
C ALA A 160 -11.19 17.57 -11.80
N GLU A 161 -12.44 17.98 -11.87
CA GLU A 161 -13.58 17.05 -11.95
C GLU A 161 -13.57 16.27 -13.27
N ALA A 162 -13.26 16.89 -14.41
CA ALA A 162 -13.13 16.20 -15.69
C ALA A 162 -12.08 15.07 -15.66
N ILE A 163 -10.93 15.29 -15.00
CA ILE A 163 -9.90 14.25 -14.83
C ILE A 163 -10.41 13.12 -13.92
N LEU A 164 -11.07 13.46 -12.83
CA LEU A 164 -11.58 12.47 -11.87
C LEU A 164 -12.67 11.59 -12.49
N ASP A 165 -13.58 12.19 -13.26
CA ASP A 165 -14.68 11.49 -13.92
C ASP A 165 -14.18 10.63 -15.09
N GLY A 166 -13.21 11.12 -15.87
CA GLY A 166 -12.62 10.39 -17.00
C GLY A 166 -11.93 9.08 -16.60
N GLN A 167 -11.34 9.01 -15.41
CA GLN A 167 -10.71 7.79 -14.91
C GLN A 167 -11.66 6.85 -14.12
N GLN A 168 -12.82 7.32 -13.73
CA GLN A 168 -13.86 6.44 -13.15
C GLN A 168 -14.62 5.63 -14.22
N ALA A 169 -14.49 6.02 -15.48
CA ALA A 169 -15.17 5.37 -16.62
C ALA A 169 -14.35 4.24 -17.28
N LEU A 170 -13.11 3.99 -16.82
CA LEU A 170 -12.21 2.91 -17.25
C LEU A 170 -12.09 1.83 -16.16
#